data_389138b6494b51cae3fbead7caedf5bb
#
_entry.id   389138b6494b51cae3fbead7caedf5bb
#
_cell.length_a   1.000
_cell.length_b   1.000
_cell.length_c   1.000
_cell.angle_alpha   90.00
_cell.angle_beta   90.00
_cell.angle_gamma   90.00
#
_symmetry.space_group_name_H-M   'P 1'
#
loop_
_entity.id
_entity.type
_entity.pdbx_description
1 polymer ?
#
loop_
_entity_poly.entity_id
_entity_poly.type
_entity_poly.pdbx_seq_one_letter_code
_entity_poly.pdbx_strand_id
1 'polypeptide(L)'
;MKKRALRKDFYMEIRKTWNRFLSIFLIVAMGAAFYSGIQAAAPDMRKTGDAYFDRKQLADAKVIGTMGMTQEDVLALSQTEGVSVAEPGYMTDVLCGDEKSKQVLHVESLLPTINQVTVTEGALPEKENECLMDEEFAKANGYQVGDSLAIREEVEDGQERMLKKQTLTITGLGNSPAYISFGRGSTTLGTGEVSGFLYVPEKAFDSEVYTQVWILAEGAGETQAFTDAYQELVDGLAVTLEDMQQQRCQIRLDQVKADAEEELEEAQKELEDGKREAEEELADAKEQIQDGKKQLKDGKKQMEDGERQ
;
A
#
# COMPACT_ATOMS: atom_id res chain seq x y z
N MET A 1 -42.46 66.46 -11.16
CA MET A 1 -43.64 65.99 -10.38
C MET A 1 -44.18 64.63 -10.83
N LYS A 2 -44.03 64.21 -12.08
CA LYS A 2 -44.59 62.95 -12.60
C LYS A 2 -44.01 61.64 -11.92
N LYS A 3 -42.75 61.64 -11.44
CA LYS A 3 -42.13 60.43 -10.85
C LYS A 3 -42.70 60.04 -9.47
N ARG A 4 -43.23 60.98 -8.69
CA ARG A 4 -43.83 60.71 -7.36
C ARG A 4 -45.20 60.02 -7.47
N ALA A 5 -46.03 60.45 -8.42
CA ALA A 5 -47.34 59.85 -8.67
C ALA A 5 -47.20 58.41 -9.14
N LEU A 6 -46.31 58.17 -10.10
CA LEU A 6 -46.04 56.84 -10.65
C LEU A 6 -45.52 55.83 -9.57
N ARG A 7 -44.68 56.29 -8.66
CA ARG A 7 -44.24 55.44 -7.53
C ARG A 7 -45.35 55.12 -6.54
N LYS A 8 -46.27 56.09 -6.29
CA LYS A 8 -47.41 55.90 -5.40
C LYS A 8 -48.42 54.93 -6.01
N ASP A 9 -48.69 55.03 -7.29
CA ASP A 9 -49.56 54.08 -8.01
C ASP A 9 -48.98 52.68 -8.04
N PHE A 10 -47.69 52.53 -8.27
CA PHE A 10 -46.97 51.27 -8.21
C PHE A 10 -47.07 50.59 -6.84
N TYR A 11 -46.86 51.32 -5.75
CA TYR A 11 -47.00 50.78 -4.39
C TYR A 11 -48.46 50.45 -4.02
N MET A 12 -49.45 51.22 -4.52
CA MET A 12 -50.85 50.90 -4.29
C MET A 12 -51.29 49.66 -5.06
N GLU A 13 -50.79 49.46 -6.28
CA GLU A 13 -51.10 48.28 -7.09
C GLU A 13 -50.53 47.00 -6.49
N ILE A 14 -49.27 47.05 -6.02
CA ILE A 14 -48.64 45.95 -5.27
C ILE A 14 -49.44 45.59 -4.02
N ARG A 15 -49.90 46.59 -3.27
CA ARG A 15 -50.66 46.37 -2.04
C ARG A 15 -52.04 45.76 -2.31
N LYS A 16 -52.66 46.11 -3.43
CA LYS A 16 -53.98 45.59 -3.85
C LYS A 16 -53.90 44.16 -4.38
N THR A 17 -52.75 43.77 -4.99
CA THR A 17 -52.52 42.47 -5.55
C THR A 17 -51.43 41.68 -4.84
N TRP A 18 -51.25 41.97 -3.50
CA TRP A 18 -50.14 41.47 -2.70
C TRP A 18 -49.92 39.96 -2.83
N ASN A 19 -50.96 39.14 -2.78
CA ASN A 19 -50.86 37.69 -2.88
C ASN A 19 -50.28 37.22 -4.24
N ARG A 20 -50.69 37.86 -5.33
CA ARG A 20 -50.21 37.56 -6.67
C ARG A 20 -48.76 38.02 -6.84
N PHE A 21 -48.44 39.23 -6.35
CA PHE A 21 -47.07 39.75 -6.35
C PHE A 21 -46.13 38.84 -5.55
N LEU A 22 -46.53 38.46 -4.33
CA LEU A 22 -45.73 37.57 -3.48
C LEU A 22 -45.49 36.22 -4.10
N SER A 23 -46.50 35.62 -4.74
CA SER A 23 -46.36 34.34 -5.43
C SER A 23 -45.33 34.40 -6.57
N ILE A 24 -45.41 35.41 -7.42
CA ILE A 24 -44.44 35.61 -8.51
C ILE A 24 -43.05 35.90 -7.97
N PHE A 25 -42.94 36.76 -6.94
CA PHE A 25 -41.69 37.07 -6.30
C PHE A 25 -40.99 35.79 -5.73
N LEU A 26 -41.76 34.96 -5.00
CA LEU A 26 -41.24 33.72 -4.42
C LEU A 26 -40.79 32.72 -5.48
N ILE A 27 -41.52 32.60 -6.58
CA ILE A 27 -41.12 31.72 -7.67
C ILE A 27 -39.78 32.17 -8.30
N VAL A 28 -39.66 33.47 -8.58
CA VAL A 28 -38.43 34.04 -9.14
C VAL A 28 -37.27 33.98 -8.13
N ALA A 29 -37.53 34.31 -6.87
CA ALA A 29 -36.53 34.27 -5.79
C ALA A 29 -36.04 32.82 -5.57
N MET A 30 -36.94 31.83 -5.59
CA MET A 30 -36.58 30.40 -5.46
C MET A 30 -35.76 29.91 -6.65
N GLY A 31 -36.15 30.30 -7.87
CA GLY A 31 -35.37 29.97 -9.07
C GLY A 31 -33.96 30.58 -9.05
N ALA A 32 -33.84 31.84 -8.67
CA ALA A 32 -32.53 32.49 -8.54
C ALA A 32 -31.67 31.88 -7.43
N ALA A 33 -32.27 31.61 -6.25
CA ALA A 33 -31.58 30.96 -5.15
C ALA A 33 -31.09 29.55 -5.51
N PHE A 34 -31.92 28.76 -6.16
CA PHE A 34 -31.58 27.42 -6.61
C PHE A 34 -30.47 27.44 -7.63
N TYR A 35 -30.55 28.31 -8.62
CA TYR A 35 -29.50 28.49 -9.62
C TYR A 35 -28.17 28.92 -9.00
N SER A 36 -28.19 29.91 -8.12
CA SER A 36 -26.99 30.40 -7.39
C SER A 36 -26.37 29.27 -6.53
N GLY A 37 -27.22 28.50 -5.84
CA GLY A 37 -26.78 27.39 -5.00
C GLY A 37 -26.06 26.30 -5.81
N ILE A 38 -26.61 25.93 -6.97
CA ILE A 38 -25.96 24.95 -7.86
C ILE A 38 -24.61 25.49 -8.38
N GLN A 39 -24.58 26.76 -8.79
CA GLN A 39 -23.33 27.36 -9.29
C GLN A 39 -22.24 27.50 -8.24
N ALA A 40 -22.61 27.70 -6.98
CA ALA A 40 -21.65 27.81 -5.88
C ALA A 40 -21.14 26.42 -5.39
N ALA A 41 -21.93 25.36 -5.56
CA ALA A 41 -21.60 24.04 -5.00
C ALA A 41 -20.29 23.47 -5.52
N ALA A 42 -20.05 23.52 -6.83
CA ALA A 42 -18.83 22.94 -7.43
C ALA A 42 -17.53 23.65 -7.01
N PRO A 43 -17.43 25.01 -7.02
CA PRO A 43 -16.28 25.71 -6.50
C PRO A 43 -16.03 25.46 -5.00
N ASP A 44 -17.09 25.44 -4.18
CA ASP A 44 -16.98 25.20 -2.75
C ASP A 44 -16.49 23.78 -2.45
N MET A 45 -16.98 22.78 -3.19
CA MET A 45 -16.50 21.39 -3.06
C MET A 45 -15.03 21.26 -3.42
N ARG A 46 -14.61 21.88 -4.55
CA ARG A 46 -13.19 21.87 -4.96
C ARG A 46 -12.30 22.52 -3.91
N LYS A 47 -12.66 23.68 -3.41
CA LYS A 47 -11.91 24.38 -2.37
C LYS A 47 -11.84 23.60 -1.06
N THR A 48 -12.92 22.93 -0.69
CA THR A 48 -12.94 22.09 0.52
C THR A 48 -12.07 20.85 0.35
N GLY A 49 -12.13 20.22 -0.84
CA GLY A 49 -11.28 19.08 -1.19
C GLY A 49 -9.79 19.45 -1.18
N ASP A 50 -9.43 20.54 -1.82
CA ASP A 50 -8.10 21.11 -1.86
C ASP A 50 -7.54 21.33 -0.45
N ALA A 51 -8.24 22.09 0.40
CA ALA A 51 -7.84 22.29 1.79
C ALA A 51 -7.76 21.00 2.64
N TYR A 52 -8.50 19.96 2.27
CA TYR A 52 -8.39 18.64 2.90
C TYR A 52 -7.12 17.93 2.45
N PHE A 53 -6.81 17.94 1.15
CA PHE A 53 -5.62 17.30 0.58
C PHE A 53 -4.34 17.94 1.13
N ASP A 54 -4.25 19.27 1.15
CA ASP A 54 -3.10 19.99 1.72
C ASP A 54 -2.88 19.64 3.19
N ARG A 55 -3.96 19.68 4.00
CA ARG A 55 -3.87 19.35 5.43
C ARG A 55 -3.46 17.92 5.69
N LYS A 56 -3.82 16.99 4.80
CA LYS A 56 -3.52 15.57 4.92
C LYS A 56 -2.26 15.17 4.17
N GLN A 57 -1.62 16.12 3.51
CA GLN A 57 -0.44 15.87 2.68
C GLN A 57 -0.68 14.71 1.72
N LEU A 58 -1.81 14.77 0.98
CA LEU A 58 -2.10 13.76 -0.03
C LEU A 58 -1.00 13.76 -1.07
N ALA A 59 -0.43 12.59 -1.37
CA ALA A 59 0.61 12.46 -2.36
C ALA A 59 0.15 12.89 -3.75
N ASP A 60 1.00 13.61 -4.48
CA ASP A 60 0.77 14.05 -5.85
C ASP A 60 1.11 12.95 -6.87
N ALA A 61 2.09 12.10 -6.53
CA ALA A 61 2.51 10.97 -7.35
C ALA A 61 2.90 9.76 -6.50
N LYS A 62 2.87 8.59 -7.14
CA LYS A 62 3.34 7.33 -6.57
C LYS A 62 4.21 6.59 -7.58
N VAL A 63 5.41 6.20 -7.17
CA VAL A 63 6.31 5.33 -7.93
C VAL A 63 6.21 3.92 -7.36
N ILE A 64 6.05 2.93 -8.22
CA ILE A 64 5.95 1.51 -7.85
C ILE A 64 7.10 0.76 -8.51
N GLY A 65 7.84 -0.01 -7.72
CA GLY A 65 8.92 -0.87 -8.20
C GLY A 65 8.52 -2.35 -8.21
N THR A 66 8.41 -2.98 -9.36
CA THR A 66 8.02 -4.39 -9.49
C THR A 66 9.06 -5.36 -8.91
N MET A 67 10.33 -4.96 -8.86
CA MET A 67 11.43 -5.70 -8.22
C MET A 67 11.86 -5.09 -6.88
N GLY A 68 10.99 -4.27 -6.29
CA GLY A 68 11.31 -3.46 -5.13
C GLY A 68 12.23 -2.28 -5.45
N MET A 69 12.26 -1.32 -4.56
CA MET A 69 13.11 -0.12 -4.62
C MET A 69 14.04 -0.09 -3.41
N THR A 70 15.30 0.25 -3.65
CA THR A 70 16.32 0.36 -2.62
C THR A 70 16.32 1.76 -2.00
N GLN A 71 17.04 1.92 -0.88
CA GLN A 71 17.27 3.24 -0.30
C GLN A 71 17.95 4.21 -1.27
N GLU A 72 18.79 3.70 -2.19
CA GLU A 72 19.41 4.52 -3.24
C GLU A 72 18.40 5.04 -4.26
N ASP A 73 17.37 4.24 -4.59
CA ASP A 73 16.27 4.68 -5.45
C ASP A 73 15.47 5.79 -4.79
N VAL A 74 15.18 5.66 -3.49
CA VAL A 74 14.48 6.69 -2.71
C VAL A 74 15.29 7.98 -2.66
N LEU A 75 16.60 7.89 -2.44
CA LEU A 75 17.50 9.06 -2.47
C LEU A 75 17.53 9.72 -3.87
N ALA A 76 17.60 8.93 -4.93
CA ALA A 76 17.56 9.46 -6.29
C ALA A 76 16.23 10.18 -6.58
N LEU A 77 15.10 9.60 -6.16
CA LEU A 77 13.78 10.25 -6.28
C LEU A 77 13.71 11.54 -5.47
N SER A 78 14.23 11.56 -4.24
CA SER A 78 14.20 12.75 -3.38
C SER A 78 15.07 13.91 -3.90
N GLN A 79 16.06 13.63 -4.75
CA GLN A 79 16.95 14.61 -5.36
C GLN A 79 16.48 15.04 -6.76
N THR A 80 15.38 14.49 -7.25
CA THR A 80 14.83 14.80 -8.57
C THR A 80 14.18 16.17 -8.56
N GLU A 81 14.42 16.97 -9.61
CA GLU A 81 13.81 18.30 -9.77
C GLU A 81 12.28 18.20 -9.76
N GLY A 82 11.64 19.07 -8.99
CA GLY A 82 10.18 19.08 -8.80
C GLY A 82 9.67 18.15 -7.70
N VAL A 83 10.54 17.41 -6.98
CA VAL A 83 10.20 16.61 -5.82
C VAL A 83 10.47 17.40 -4.54
N SER A 84 9.43 17.62 -3.73
CA SER A 84 9.56 18.25 -2.42
C SER A 84 9.83 17.20 -1.31
N VAL A 85 9.08 16.11 -1.32
CA VAL A 85 9.22 14.99 -0.37
C VAL A 85 9.05 13.68 -1.11
N ALA A 86 9.91 12.70 -0.80
CA ALA A 86 9.77 11.33 -1.25
C ALA A 86 9.82 10.39 -0.03
N GLU A 87 8.72 9.70 0.25
CA GLU A 87 8.62 8.77 1.37
C GLU A 87 8.44 7.34 0.87
N PRO A 88 9.36 6.42 1.21
CA PRO A 88 9.22 5.02 0.87
C PRO A 88 8.13 4.36 1.71
N GLY A 89 7.49 3.36 1.15
CA GLY A 89 6.48 2.58 1.83
C GLY A 89 6.39 1.16 1.32
N TYR A 90 5.72 0.35 2.10
CA TYR A 90 5.41 -1.03 1.77
C TYR A 90 3.92 -1.17 1.50
N MET A 91 3.59 -2.03 0.56
CA MET A 91 2.22 -2.42 0.27
C MET A 91 2.18 -3.90 -0.11
N THR A 92 1.22 -4.62 0.45
CA THR A 92 0.88 -5.99 0.05
C THR A 92 -0.61 -6.21 0.13
N ASP A 93 -1.12 -7.16 -0.64
CA ASP A 93 -2.52 -7.58 -0.58
C ASP A 93 -2.64 -8.84 0.25
N VAL A 94 -3.64 -8.86 1.13
CA VAL A 94 -3.90 -10.01 1.98
C VAL A 94 -5.35 -10.45 1.88
N LEU A 95 -5.57 -11.74 2.07
CA LEU A 95 -6.90 -12.31 2.25
C LEU A 95 -7.29 -12.33 3.71
N CYS A 96 -8.52 -11.95 4.01
CA CYS A 96 -9.15 -12.12 5.32
C CYS A 96 -10.52 -12.79 5.18
N GLY A 97 -11.06 -13.28 6.29
CA GLY A 97 -12.35 -13.98 6.33
C GLY A 97 -12.25 -15.50 6.10
N ASP A 98 -13.40 -16.15 6.08
CA ASP A 98 -13.53 -17.58 5.87
C ASP A 98 -13.41 -17.98 4.40
N GLU A 99 -13.19 -19.27 4.10
CA GLU A 99 -13.07 -19.77 2.72
C GLU A 99 -14.25 -19.41 1.80
N LYS A 100 -15.43 -19.16 2.37
CA LYS A 100 -16.65 -18.81 1.62
C LYS A 100 -16.87 -17.32 1.44
N SER A 101 -16.17 -16.49 2.23
CA SER A 101 -16.32 -15.02 2.25
C SER A 101 -14.95 -14.33 2.25
N LYS A 102 -14.05 -14.81 1.40
CA LYS A 102 -12.72 -14.20 1.25
C LYS A 102 -12.83 -12.77 0.77
N GLN A 103 -12.27 -11.84 1.53
CA GLN A 103 -12.15 -10.43 1.18
C GLN A 103 -10.68 -10.06 1.06
N VAL A 104 -10.36 -9.15 0.17
CA VAL A 104 -8.99 -8.67 -0.01
C VAL A 104 -8.83 -7.32 0.68
N LEU A 105 -7.76 -7.18 1.45
CA LEU A 105 -7.36 -5.92 2.07
C LEU A 105 -6.00 -5.50 1.55
N HIS A 106 -5.86 -4.20 1.21
CA HIS A 106 -4.56 -3.57 1.04
C HIS A 106 -3.93 -3.34 2.40
N VAL A 107 -2.72 -3.83 2.62
CA VAL A 107 -1.93 -3.53 3.81
C VAL A 107 -0.81 -2.58 3.43
N GLU A 108 -0.81 -1.40 4.01
CA GLU A 108 0.18 -0.36 3.75
C GLU A 108 0.93 0.01 5.02
N SER A 109 2.19 0.40 4.87
CA SER A 109 2.95 1.01 5.97
C SER A 109 2.46 2.43 6.25
N LEU A 110 2.41 2.81 7.53
CA LEU A 110 2.22 4.20 7.93
C LEU A 110 3.39 5.05 7.45
N LEU A 111 3.09 6.21 6.88
CA LEU A 111 4.07 7.18 6.43
C LEU A 111 4.24 8.31 7.46
N PRO A 112 5.45 8.87 7.63
CA PRO A 112 5.71 9.94 8.58
C PRO A 112 4.98 11.24 8.25
N THR A 113 4.95 11.66 6.99
CA THR A 113 4.45 12.97 6.57
C THR A 113 3.33 12.86 5.54
N ILE A 114 3.48 12.00 4.52
CA ILE A 114 2.58 11.88 3.38
C ILE A 114 1.34 11.04 3.76
N ASN A 115 0.19 11.31 3.14
CA ASN A 115 -1.06 10.55 3.28
C ASN A 115 -1.52 10.36 4.74
N GLN A 116 -1.50 11.44 5.52
CA GLN A 116 -1.80 11.41 6.95
C GLN A 116 -3.21 10.89 7.25
N VAL A 117 -3.29 9.69 7.81
CA VAL A 117 -4.55 9.03 8.18
C VAL A 117 -5.30 9.82 9.27
N THR A 118 -6.61 9.61 9.34
CA THR A 118 -7.46 10.15 10.41
C THR A 118 -7.95 8.99 11.26
N VAL A 119 -7.53 8.93 12.51
CA VAL A 119 -8.06 7.96 13.48
C VAL A 119 -9.43 8.45 13.94
N THR A 120 -10.47 7.63 13.77
CA THR A 120 -11.83 7.91 14.21
C THR A 120 -12.15 7.25 15.54
N GLU A 121 -11.52 6.10 15.82
CA GLU A 121 -11.64 5.36 17.08
C GLU A 121 -10.32 4.66 17.41
N GLY A 122 -9.95 4.59 18.70
CA GLY A 122 -8.73 3.95 19.15
C GLY A 122 -7.47 4.77 18.95
N ALA A 123 -6.39 4.15 18.51
CA ALA A 123 -5.08 4.75 18.33
C ALA A 123 -4.33 4.19 17.10
N LEU A 124 -3.29 4.90 16.66
CA LEU A 124 -2.38 4.39 15.63
C LEU A 124 -1.64 3.14 16.13
N PRO A 125 -1.36 2.18 15.23
CA PRO A 125 -0.58 0.98 15.58
C PRO A 125 0.88 1.34 15.84
N GLU A 126 1.44 0.77 16.91
CA GLU A 126 2.84 0.94 17.27
C GLU A 126 3.66 -0.34 17.15
N LYS A 127 3.04 -1.53 17.32
CA LYS A 127 3.72 -2.82 17.28
C LYS A 127 3.54 -3.53 15.95
N GLU A 128 4.44 -4.46 15.64
CA GLU A 128 4.44 -5.22 14.40
C GLU A 128 3.18 -6.10 14.17
N ASN A 129 2.43 -6.37 15.24
CA ASN A 129 1.18 -7.13 15.21
C ASN A 129 -0.07 -6.26 15.41
N GLU A 130 0.05 -4.94 15.28
CA GLU A 130 -1.04 -3.99 15.41
C GLU A 130 -1.41 -3.38 14.06
N CYS A 131 -2.69 -3.04 13.86
CA CYS A 131 -3.15 -2.35 12.65
C CYS A 131 -4.22 -1.30 12.95
N LEU A 132 -4.27 -0.26 12.10
CA LEU A 132 -5.42 0.61 11.93
C LEU A 132 -6.23 0.09 10.74
N MET A 133 -7.53 -0.11 10.94
CA MET A 133 -8.44 -0.67 9.93
C MET A 133 -9.32 0.42 9.31
N ASP A 134 -9.65 0.25 8.03
CA ASP A 134 -10.66 1.04 7.33
C ASP A 134 -11.98 1.02 8.11
N GLU A 135 -12.46 2.21 8.49
CA GLU A 135 -13.68 2.38 9.30
C GLU A 135 -14.92 1.81 8.61
N GLU A 136 -15.05 1.98 7.29
CA GLU A 136 -16.18 1.48 6.52
C GLU A 136 -16.14 -0.05 6.44
N PHE A 137 -14.96 -0.62 6.21
CA PHE A 137 -14.77 -2.07 6.20
C PHE A 137 -15.10 -2.68 7.58
N ALA A 138 -14.61 -2.06 8.66
CA ALA A 138 -14.89 -2.49 10.03
C ALA A 138 -16.40 -2.49 10.33
N LYS A 139 -17.10 -1.41 9.99
CA LYS A 139 -18.56 -1.31 10.16
C LYS A 139 -19.32 -2.36 9.37
N ALA A 140 -18.93 -2.60 8.12
CA ALA A 140 -19.59 -3.56 7.24
C ALA A 140 -19.44 -5.01 7.74
N ASN A 141 -18.33 -5.34 8.38
CA ASN A 141 -17.99 -6.69 8.84
C ASN A 141 -18.11 -6.88 10.35
N GLY A 142 -18.43 -5.83 11.11
CA GLY A 142 -18.67 -5.89 12.56
C GLY A 142 -17.39 -5.94 13.40
N TYR A 143 -16.25 -5.51 12.86
CA TYR A 143 -15.00 -5.41 13.61
C TYR A 143 -14.98 -4.20 14.56
N GLN A 144 -14.31 -4.35 15.68
CA GLN A 144 -14.14 -3.33 16.73
C GLN A 144 -12.67 -3.22 17.14
N VAL A 145 -12.32 -2.08 17.76
CA VAL A 145 -11.00 -1.89 18.38
C VAL A 145 -10.78 -2.96 19.47
N GLY A 146 -9.66 -3.64 19.41
CA GLY A 146 -9.28 -4.75 20.27
C GLY A 146 -9.50 -6.12 19.66
N ASP A 147 -10.22 -6.23 18.55
CA ASP A 147 -10.42 -7.50 17.85
C ASP A 147 -9.13 -7.98 17.19
N SER A 148 -9.07 -9.28 16.96
CA SER A 148 -7.97 -9.96 16.29
C SER A 148 -8.37 -10.32 14.86
N LEU A 149 -7.60 -9.90 13.88
CA LEU A 149 -7.80 -10.17 12.46
C LEU A 149 -6.77 -11.18 11.99
N ALA A 150 -7.23 -12.35 11.54
CA ALA A 150 -6.37 -13.29 10.82
C ALA A 150 -6.30 -12.92 9.34
N ILE A 151 -5.09 -12.79 8.85
CA ILE A 151 -4.78 -12.46 7.44
C ILE A 151 -3.95 -13.57 6.82
N ARG A 152 -3.97 -13.64 5.49
CA ARG A 152 -3.14 -14.58 4.73
C ARG A 152 -2.63 -13.91 3.46
N GLU A 153 -1.31 -13.90 3.29
CA GLU A 153 -0.67 -13.58 2.03
C GLU A 153 -0.69 -14.79 1.12
N GLU A 154 -1.09 -14.62 -0.13
CA GLU A 154 -0.90 -15.65 -1.16
C GLU A 154 0.49 -15.42 -1.80
N VAL A 155 1.45 -16.23 -1.39
CA VAL A 155 2.82 -16.23 -1.93
C VAL A 155 3.02 -17.45 -2.81
N GLU A 156 3.76 -17.30 -3.90
CA GLU A 156 4.18 -18.42 -4.74
C GLU A 156 5.20 -19.30 -4.02
N ASP A 157 5.33 -20.56 -4.44
CA ASP A 157 6.29 -21.49 -3.86
C ASP A 157 7.71 -20.93 -3.96
N GLY A 158 8.35 -20.75 -2.82
CA GLY A 158 9.71 -20.21 -2.71
C GLY A 158 9.80 -18.70 -2.49
N GLN A 159 8.68 -17.99 -2.45
CA GLN A 159 8.66 -16.57 -2.06
C GLN A 159 8.45 -16.40 -0.55
N GLU A 160 9.11 -15.43 0.02
CA GLU A 160 8.92 -15.05 1.42
C GLU A 160 7.70 -14.14 1.59
N ARG A 161 7.09 -14.21 2.77
CA ARG A 161 5.98 -13.32 3.13
C ARG A 161 6.51 -11.94 3.44
N MET A 162 5.76 -10.92 3.02
CA MET A 162 6.12 -9.54 3.32
C MET A 162 5.76 -9.13 4.76
N LEU A 163 4.80 -9.78 5.39
CA LEU A 163 4.37 -9.45 6.75
C LEU A 163 4.89 -10.48 7.76
N LYS A 164 5.55 -9.99 8.82
CA LYS A 164 6.06 -10.80 9.94
C LYS A 164 4.98 -11.57 10.69
N LYS A 165 3.76 -11.03 10.74
CA LYS A 165 2.64 -11.60 11.50
C LYS A 165 1.42 -11.81 10.60
N GLN A 166 0.81 -12.98 10.72
CA GLN A 166 -0.43 -13.34 10.02
C GLN A 166 -1.69 -13.14 10.90
N THR A 167 -1.51 -12.58 12.08
CA THR A 167 -2.60 -12.18 12.98
C THR A 167 -2.30 -10.79 13.52
N LEU A 168 -3.20 -9.85 13.25
CA LEU A 168 -3.08 -8.46 13.65
C LEU A 168 -4.15 -8.10 14.67
N THR A 169 -3.81 -7.26 15.63
CA THR A 169 -4.76 -6.66 16.57
C THR A 169 -5.20 -5.30 16.05
N ILE A 170 -6.48 -5.06 15.95
CA ILE A 170 -7.04 -3.77 15.53
C ILE A 170 -6.90 -2.80 16.70
N THR A 171 -5.98 -1.84 16.59
CA THR A 171 -5.76 -0.80 17.63
C THR A 171 -6.54 0.46 17.36
N GLY A 172 -6.94 0.68 16.10
CA GLY A 172 -7.76 1.82 15.73
C GLY A 172 -8.54 1.60 14.46
N LEU A 173 -9.56 2.42 14.29
CA LEU A 173 -10.33 2.56 13.06
C LEU A 173 -10.05 3.95 12.47
N GLY A 174 -10.05 4.06 11.15
CA GLY A 174 -9.74 5.34 10.54
C GLY A 174 -10.02 5.43 9.06
N ASN A 175 -9.75 6.64 8.54
CA ASN A 175 -9.90 7.01 7.14
C ASN A 175 -8.57 7.53 6.59
N SER A 176 -8.31 7.24 5.32
CA SER A 176 -7.11 7.70 4.62
C SER A 176 -7.47 8.64 3.47
N PRO A 177 -6.68 9.71 3.24
CA PRO A 177 -6.88 10.57 2.08
C PRO A 177 -6.61 9.84 0.75
N ALA A 178 -5.82 8.77 0.76
CA ALA A 178 -5.56 7.95 -0.43
C ALA A 178 -6.79 7.10 -0.85
N TYR A 179 -7.78 6.92 0.04
CA TYR A 179 -8.96 6.05 -0.18
C TYR A 179 -10.26 6.81 0.01
N ILE A 180 -10.44 7.95 -0.68
CA ILE A 180 -11.65 8.80 -0.59
C ILE A 180 -12.83 8.28 -1.41
N SER A 181 -12.63 7.37 -2.35
CA SER A 181 -13.70 6.78 -3.16
C SER A 181 -14.31 5.56 -2.47
N PHE A 182 -15.54 5.19 -2.86
CA PHE A 182 -16.18 3.97 -2.37
C PHE A 182 -15.43 2.69 -2.81
N GLY A 183 -14.81 2.70 -4.00
CA GLY A 183 -13.94 1.62 -4.44
C GLY A 183 -12.55 1.79 -3.82
N ARG A 184 -12.01 0.71 -3.23
CA ARG A 184 -10.69 0.71 -2.58
C ARG A 184 -9.55 0.34 -3.51
N GLY A 185 -9.86 -0.05 -4.74
CA GLY A 185 -8.89 -0.43 -5.75
C GLY A 185 -9.14 -1.82 -6.34
N SER A 186 -8.22 -2.25 -7.17
CA SER A 186 -8.22 -3.57 -7.79
C SER A 186 -6.99 -4.37 -7.36
N THR A 187 -7.11 -5.69 -7.38
CA THR A 187 -6.07 -6.63 -6.99
C THR A 187 -6.06 -7.81 -7.94
N THR A 188 -4.99 -8.61 -7.93
CA THR A 188 -4.94 -9.90 -8.63
C THR A 188 -5.49 -11.05 -7.77
N LEU A 189 -5.77 -10.80 -6.49
CA LEU A 189 -6.25 -11.79 -5.53
C LEU A 189 -7.78 -11.90 -5.51
N GLY A 190 -8.28 -13.04 -5.09
CA GLY A 190 -9.69 -13.27 -4.78
C GLY A 190 -10.65 -12.91 -5.91
N THR A 191 -11.54 -11.93 -5.68
CA THR A 191 -12.54 -11.45 -6.65
C THR A 191 -12.01 -10.39 -7.62
N GLY A 192 -10.77 -9.93 -7.43
CA GLY A 192 -10.18 -8.83 -8.18
C GLY A 192 -10.51 -7.44 -7.62
N GLU A 193 -11.26 -7.35 -6.54
CA GLU A 193 -11.63 -6.10 -5.87
C GLU A 193 -11.05 -6.03 -4.46
N VAL A 194 -10.54 -4.86 -4.08
CA VAL A 194 -10.10 -4.57 -2.72
C VAL A 194 -11.29 -4.12 -1.90
N SER A 195 -11.51 -4.79 -0.77
CA SER A 195 -12.66 -4.54 0.12
C SER A 195 -12.40 -3.44 1.15
N GLY A 196 -11.13 -3.20 1.51
CA GLY A 196 -10.74 -2.22 2.51
C GLY A 196 -9.22 -2.13 2.62
N PHE A 197 -8.73 -1.32 3.56
CA PHE A 197 -7.31 -1.16 3.81
C PHE A 197 -6.95 -1.37 5.29
N LEU A 198 -5.69 -1.71 5.50
CA LEU A 198 -5.04 -1.74 6.82
C LEU A 198 -3.78 -0.89 6.75
N TYR A 199 -3.54 -0.08 7.78
CA TYR A 199 -2.25 0.54 8.00
C TYR A 199 -1.54 -0.15 9.16
N VAL A 200 -0.26 -0.48 8.95
CA VAL A 200 0.61 -1.10 9.96
C VAL A 200 1.89 -0.28 10.09
N PRO A 201 2.64 -0.40 11.20
CA PRO A 201 3.95 0.22 11.29
C PRO A 201 4.90 -0.37 10.25
N GLU A 202 5.87 0.40 9.76
CA GLU A 202 6.90 -0.05 8.83
C GLU A 202 7.58 -1.36 9.29
N LYS A 203 7.91 -1.47 10.58
CA LYS A 203 8.53 -2.66 11.19
C LYS A 203 7.70 -3.94 11.15
N ALA A 204 6.42 -3.88 10.76
CA ALA A 204 5.57 -5.05 10.56
C ALA A 204 5.92 -5.80 9.26
N PHE A 205 6.60 -5.13 8.34
CA PHE A 205 7.10 -5.74 7.11
C PHE A 205 8.46 -6.41 7.32
N ASP A 206 8.68 -7.48 6.57
CA ASP A 206 9.90 -8.28 6.50
C ASP A 206 10.43 -8.25 5.07
N SER A 207 10.89 -7.08 4.65
CA SER A 207 11.41 -6.85 3.30
C SER A 207 12.53 -5.83 3.35
N GLU A 208 13.61 -6.11 2.64
CA GLU A 208 14.76 -5.21 2.51
C GLU A 208 14.55 -4.12 1.46
N VAL A 209 13.51 -4.27 0.63
CA VAL A 209 13.19 -3.33 -0.45
C VAL A 209 11.77 -2.80 -0.31
N TYR A 210 11.60 -1.52 -0.63
CA TYR A 210 10.32 -0.85 -0.62
C TYR A 210 9.50 -1.22 -1.86
N THR A 211 8.19 -1.33 -1.73
CA THR A 211 7.29 -1.62 -2.86
C THR A 211 6.84 -0.38 -3.59
N GLN A 212 6.82 0.75 -2.90
CA GLN A 212 6.32 2.03 -3.43
C GLN A 212 7.04 3.21 -2.79
N VAL A 213 7.09 4.33 -3.50
CA VAL A 213 7.52 5.63 -2.98
C VAL A 213 6.45 6.66 -3.28
N TRP A 214 5.99 7.33 -2.24
CA TRP A 214 5.03 8.41 -2.34
C TRP A 214 5.74 9.75 -2.47
N ILE A 215 5.24 10.64 -3.31
CA ILE A 215 5.90 11.88 -3.68
C ILE A 215 4.94 13.05 -3.49
N LEU A 216 5.45 14.12 -2.85
CA LEU A 216 4.86 15.46 -2.90
C LEU A 216 5.66 16.29 -3.90
N ALA A 217 4.96 16.92 -4.82
CA ALA A 217 5.55 17.81 -5.82
C ALA A 217 5.87 19.19 -5.23
N GLU A 218 6.98 19.79 -5.67
CA GLU A 218 7.34 21.14 -5.27
C GLU A 218 6.32 22.15 -5.82
N GLY A 219 5.77 22.99 -4.94
CA GLY A 219 4.74 23.98 -5.28
C GLY A 219 3.31 23.45 -5.39
N ALA A 220 3.08 22.12 -5.24
CA ALA A 220 1.73 21.55 -5.33
C ALA A 220 0.81 22.09 -4.22
N GLY A 221 1.28 22.15 -2.97
CA GLY A 221 0.49 22.69 -1.85
C GLY A 221 0.18 24.20 -1.91
N GLU A 222 0.85 24.94 -2.82
CA GLU A 222 0.55 26.37 -3.08
C GLU A 222 -0.36 26.55 -4.31
N THR A 223 -0.59 25.46 -5.06
CA THR A 223 -1.37 25.44 -6.31
C THR A 223 -2.68 24.74 -6.07
N GLN A 224 -3.81 25.41 -6.33
CA GLN A 224 -5.13 24.84 -6.10
C GLN A 224 -5.34 23.56 -6.91
N ALA A 225 -5.64 22.45 -6.24
CA ALA A 225 -5.99 21.17 -6.86
C ALA A 225 -7.19 21.35 -7.83
N PHE A 226 -7.28 20.46 -8.83
CA PHE A 226 -8.31 20.49 -9.88
C PHE A 226 -8.23 21.71 -10.82
N THR A 227 -7.06 22.37 -10.91
CA THR A 227 -6.78 23.44 -11.89
C THR A 227 -5.81 22.95 -12.96
N ASP A 228 -5.81 23.62 -14.11
CA ASP A 228 -4.86 23.31 -15.19
C ASP A 228 -3.40 23.53 -14.72
N ALA A 229 -3.16 24.53 -13.88
CA ALA A 229 -1.83 24.81 -13.31
C ALA A 229 -1.30 23.67 -12.43
N TYR A 230 -2.18 23.08 -11.59
CA TYR A 230 -1.81 21.91 -10.81
C TYR A 230 -1.53 20.70 -11.70
N GLN A 231 -2.36 20.48 -12.73
CA GLN A 231 -2.17 19.39 -13.68
C GLN A 231 -0.84 19.54 -14.46
N GLU A 232 -0.52 20.74 -14.94
CA GLU A 232 0.75 21.01 -15.62
C GLU A 232 1.97 20.74 -14.71
N LEU A 233 1.86 21.06 -13.42
CA LEU A 233 2.91 20.79 -12.44
C LEU A 233 3.13 19.29 -12.25
N VAL A 234 2.05 18.52 -12.03
CA VAL A 234 2.12 17.07 -11.82
C VAL A 234 2.56 16.35 -13.09
N ASP A 235 2.06 16.76 -14.27
CA ASP A 235 2.47 16.19 -15.56
C ASP A 235 3.96 16.46 -15.83
N GLY A 236 4.47 17.66 -15.49
CA GLY A 236 5.89 17.99 -15.59
C GLY A 236 6.76 17.10 -14.69
N LEU A 237 6.31 16.87 -13.44
CA LEU A 237 6.98 15.94 -12.53
C LEU A 237 6.96 14.51 -13.09
N ALA A 238 5.82 14.05 -13.62
CA ALA A 238 5.69 12.71 -14.18
C ALA A 238 6.70 12.47 -15.32
N VAL A 239 6.86 13.43 -16.23
CA VAL A 239 7.86 13.35 -17.30
C VAL A 239 9.29 13.22 -16.74
N THR A 240 9.63 14.03 -15.72
CA THR A 240 10.96 13.98 -15.08
C THR A 240 11.23 12.63 -14.42
N LEU A 241 10.20 12.05 -13.76
CA LEU A 241 10.30 10.72 -13.14
C LEU A 241 10.40 9.61 -14.19
N GLU A 242 9.68 9.71 -15.32
CA GLU A 242 9.77 8.76 -16.43
C GLU A 242 11.15 8.78 -17.11
N ASP A 243 11.77 9.94 -17.26
CA ASP A 243 13.12 10.07 -17.86
C ASP A 243 14.18 9.32 -17.04
N MET A 244 14.09 9.32 -15.71
CA MET A 244 15.03 8.59 -14.86
C MET A 244 14.69 7.09 -14.71
N GLN A 245 13.46 6.68 -15.01
CA GLN A 245 12.98 5.31 -14.81
C GLN A 245 13.87 4.27 -15.52
N GLN A 246 14.20 4.50 -16.80
CA GLN A 246 14.96 3.52 -17.58
C GLN A 246 16.33 3.23 -16.96
N GLN A 247 17.03 4.26 -16.50
CA GLN A 247 18.33 4.09 -15.85
C GLN A 247 18.21 3.37 -14.52
N ARG A 248 17.23 3.74 -13.67
CA ARG A 248 17.03 3.11 -12.36
C ARG A 248 16.60 1.65 -12.49
N CYS A 249 15.70 1.33 -13.41
CA CYS A 249 15.31 -0.04 -13.70
C CYS A 249 16.51 -0.91 -14.16
N GLN A 250 17.42 -0.36 -14.98
CA GLN A 250 18.61 -1.10 -15.41
C GLN A 250 19.56 -1.35 -14.23
N ILE A 251 19.82 -0.34 -13.39
CA ILE A 251 20.65 -0.50 -12.19
C ILE A 251 20.05 -1.57 -11.26
N ARG A 252 18.75 -1.52 -11.02
CA ARG A 252 18.08 -2.51 -10.16
C ARG A 252 18.14 -3.93 -10.73
N LEU A 253 17.94 -4.06 -12.03
CA LEU A 253 18.05 -5.35 -12.71
C LEU A 253 19.46 -5.95 -12.59
N ASP A 254 20.50 -5.10 -12.73
CA ASP A 254 21.88 -5.54 -12.61
C ASP A 254 22.24 -5.94 -11.18
N GLN A 255 21.70 -5.22 -10.16
CA GLN A 255 21.82 -5.61 -8.75
C GLN A 255 21.16 -6.97 -8.48
N VAL A 256 19.89 -7.15 -8.84
CA VAL A 256 19.17 -8.41 -8.62
C VAL A 256 19.86 -9.60 -9.31
N LYS A 257 20.45 -9.37 -10.49
CA LYS A 257 21.23 -10.42 -11.14
C LYS A 257 22.52 -10.76 -10.40
N ALA A 258 23.23 -9.74 -9.90
CA ALA A 258 24.47 -9.95 -9.15
C ALA A 258 24.19 -10.70 -7.83
N ASP A 259 23.13 -10.30 -7.11
CA ASP A 259 22.71 -10.97 -5.87
C ASP A 259 22.36 -12.45 -6.14
N ALA A 260 21.59 -12.73 -7.20
CA ALA A 260 21.24 -14.10 -7.60
C ALA A 260 22.45 -14.94 -8.06
N GLU A 261 23.44 -14.33 -8.71
CA GLU A 261 24.68 -15.00 -9.10
C GLU A 261 25.52 -15.37 -7.86
N GLU A 262 25.59 -14.48 -6.87
CA GLU A 262 26.28 -14.72 -5.59
C GLU A 262 25.64 -15.86 -4.81
N GLU A 263 24.30 -15.86 -4.65
CA GLU A 263 23.56 -16.95 -4.01
C GLU A 263 23.76 -18.28 -4.72
N LEU A 264 23.81 -18.27 -6.05
CA LEU A 264 24.05 -19.49 -6.84
C LEU A 264 25.46 -20.05 -6.64
N GLU A 265 26.48 -19.17 -6.58
CA GLU A 265 27.87 -19.58 -6.30
C GLU A 265 28.00 -20.18 -4.88
N GLU A 266 27.37 -19.56 -3.88
CA GLU A 266 27.35 -20.08 -2.51
C GLU A 266 26.67 -21.46 -2.44
N ALA A 267 25.50 -21.61 -3.06
CA ALA A 267 24.78 -22.89 -3.10
C ALA A 267 25.57 -23.99 -3.84
N GLN A 268 26.27 -23.63 -4.93
CA GLN A 268 27.13 -24.56 -5.63
C GLN A 268 28.31 -25.03 -4.77
N LYS A 269 28.92 -24.13 -4.03
CA LYS A 269 30.01 -24.44 -3.12
C LYS A 269 29.56 -25.35 -1.97
N GLU A 270 28.41 -25.05 -1.35
CA GLU A 270 27.83 -25.94 -0.33
C GLU A 270 27.54 -27.33 -0.87
N LEU A 271 27.04 -27.43 -2.10
CA LEU A 271 26.77 -28.70 -2.75
C LEU A 271 28.07 -29.50 -3.02
N GLU A 272 29.15 -28.85 -3.44
CA GLU A 272 30.46 -29.48 -3.67
C GLU A 272 31.07 -29.95 -2.32
N ASP A 273 31.00 -29.12 -1.28
CA ASP A 273 31.47 -29.49 0.04
C ASP A 273 30.71 -30.68 0.62
N GLY A 274 29.35 -30.68 0.48
CA GLY A 274 28.52 -31.79 0.91
C GLY A 274 28.78 -33.09 0.13
N LYS A 275 29.06 -32.97 -1.18
CA LYS A 275 29.46 -34.16 -1.98
C LYS A 275 30.80 -34.75 -1.54
N ARG A 276 31.79 -33.89 -1.25
CA ARG A 276 33.10 -34.32 -0.76
C ARG A 276 32.98 -35.04 0.59
N GLU A 277 32.22 -34.47 1.53
CA GLU A 277 31.96 -35.07 2.84
C GLU A 277 31.28 -36.44 2.72
N ALA A 278 30.26 -36.55 1.86
CA ALA A 278 29.60 -37.84 1.59
C ALA A 278 30.52 -38.87 0.94
N GLU A 279 31.42 -38.46 0.05
CA GLU A 279 32.42 -39.34 -0.56
C GLU A 279 33.47 -39.86 0.47
N GLU A 280 33.90 -38.99 1.41
CA GLU A 280 34.79 -39.36 2.50
C GLU A 280 34.13 -40.38 3.46
N GLU A 281 32.87 -40.09 3.88
CA GLU A 281 32.10 -41.02 4.73
C GLU A 281 31.87 -42.39 4.04
N LEU A 282 31.60 -42.36 2.74
CA LEU A 282 31.43 -43.57 1.95
C LEU A 282 32.73 -44.40 1.81
N ALA A 283 33.86 -43.71 1.73
CA ALA A 283 35.18 -44.36 1.70
C ALA A 283 35.50 -45.04 3.04
N ASP A 284 35.27 -44.31 4.15
CA ASP A 284 35.46 -44.83 5.52
C ASP A 284 34.55 -46.03 5.82
N ALA A 285 33.27 -45.93 5.43
CA ALA A 285 32.33 -47.05 5.56
C ALA A 285 32.74 -48.31 4.76
N LYS A 286 33.28 -48.12 3.55
CA LYS A 286 33.83 -49.24 2.74
C LYS A 286 35.04 -49.89 3.40
N GLU A 287 35.93 -49.12 4.00
CA GLU A 287 37.10 -49.63 4.73
C GLU A 287 36.66 -50.45 5.95
N GLN A 288 35.73 -49.92 6.75
CA GLN A 288 35.14 -50.62 7.89
C GLN A 288 34.49 -51.95 7.51
N ILE A 289 33.77 -51.99 6.37
CA ILE A 289 33.16 -53.21 5.82
C ILE A 289 34.24 -54.22 5.40
N GLN A 290 35.33 -53.76 4.80
CA GLN A 290 36.44 -54.63 4.40
C GLN A 290 37.12 -55.23 5.63
N ASP A 291 37.40 -54.46 6.65
CA ASP A 291 37.99 -54.92 7.88
C ASP A 291 37.08 -55.88 8.66
N GLY A 292 35.77 -55.60 8.71
CA GLY A 292 34.78 -56.52 9.26
C GLY A 292 34.72 -57.87 8.54
N LYS A 293 34.79 -57.86 7.19
CA LYS A 293 34.86 -59.11 6.38
C LYS A 293 36.14 -59.90 6.65
N LYS A 294 37.28 -59.24 6.85
CA LYS A 294 38.53 -59.88 7.19
C LYS A 294 38.47 -60.54 8.56
N GLN A 295 38.00 -59.84 9.57
CA GLN A 295 37.80 -60.36 10.92
C GLN A 295 36.84 -61.58 10.93
N LEU A 296 35.77 -61.54 10.15
CA LEU A 296 34.82 -62.64 10.02
C LEU A 296 35.45 -63.88 9.39
N LYS A 297 36.30 -63.66 8.38
CA LYS A 297 37.04 -64.76 7.70
C LYS A 297 38.06 -65.38 8.66
N ASP A 298 38.79 -64.58 9.41
CA ASP A 298 39.80 -65.07 10.40
C ASP A 298 39.13 -65.79 11.58
N GLY A 299 37.96 -65.28 12.08
CA GLY A 299 37.14 -65.95 13.05
C GLY A 299 36.57 -67.31 12.63
N LYS A 300 36.09 -67.39 11.37
CA LYS A 300 35.66 -68.68 10.80
C LYS A 300 36.78 -69.69 10.71
N LYS A 301 38.01 -69.26 10.33
CA LYS A 301 39.16 -70.15 10.25
C LYS A 301 39.60 -70.67 11.62
N GLN A 302 39.51 -69.82 12.67
CA GLN A 302 39.79 -70.20 14.09
C GLN A 302 38.74 -71.22 14.59
N MET A 303 37.46 -71.07 14.25
CA MET A 303 36.45 -72.09 14.59
C MET A 303 36.63 -73.39 13.91
N GLU A 304 36.94 -73.41 12.62
CA GLU A 304 37.24 -74.63 11.88
C GLU A 304 38.50 -75.39 12.36
N ASP A 305 39.54 -74.64 12.81
CA ASP A 305 40.73 -75.19 13.44
C ASP A 305 40.47 -75.73 14.84
N GLY A 306 39.56 -75.11 15.63
CA GLY A 306 39.13 -75.60 16.94
C GLY A 306 38.23 -76.82 16.93
N GLU A 307 37.46 -77.07 15.87
CA GLU A 307 36.66 -78.30 15.67
C GLU A 307 37.50 -79.51 15.23
N ARG A 308 38.74 -79.27 14.81
CA ARG A 308 39.67 -80.38 14.37
C ARG A 308 40.59 -80.85 15.48
N GLN A 309 40.58 -80.25 16.64
CA GLN A 309 41.27 -80.74 17.86
C GLN A 309 40.35 -81.53 18.75
#